data_fb06c1e7a5fd39b26da55765eb883af4
#
_entry.id   fb06c1e7a5fd39b26da55765eb883af4
#
_cell.length_a   1.000
_cell.length_b   1.000
_cell.length_c   1.000
_cell.angle_alpha   90.00
_cell.angle_beta   90.00
_cell.angle_gamma   90.00
#
_symmetry.space_group_name_H-M   'P 1'
#
loop_
_entity.id
_entity.type
_entity.pdbx_description
1 polymer ?
#
loop_
_entity_poly.entity_id
_entity_poly.type
_entity_poly.pdbx_seq_one_letter_code
_entity_poly.pdbx_strand_id
1 'polypeptide(L)'
;MCRALKRMQLKSEEKARHAYKPKPYAKAEYPGQKVQIDVKFVPNYCVAGDKKYYQYTAIDEYSRLVYREMYDEHSTYSSRDFIRKAISFFPFRIEMVQTDNGTEWTKALISDDPTPTLFEQELRSAKIAYTRIRVATPRHNGKVERQHRTDEKRFYKKLRMYNLEDGRKQLKKYNRFSNTIPKVCLDYKSPNEVLAAFTEGQTEPRRI
;
A
#
# COMPACT_ATOMS: atom_id res chain seq x y z
N MET A 1 9.19 -37.95 -12.91
CA MET A 1 10.26 -38.50 -12.05
C MET A 1 10.79 -39.77 -12.68
N CYS A 2 12.09 -39.81 -12.99
CA CYS A 2 12.71 -40.85 -13.81
C CYS A 2 12.64 -42.21 -13.12
N ARG A 3 12.26 -43.28 -13.86
CA ARG A 3 12.21 -44.68 -13.36
C ARG A 3 13.54 -45.15 -12.76
N ALA A 4 14.68 -44.60 -13.21
CA ALA A 4 16.01 -44.89 -12.69
C ALA A 4 16.21 -44.52 -11.22
N LEU A 5 15.69 -43.33 -10.78
CA LEU A 5 15.77 -42.87 -9.40
C LEU A 5 14.95 -43.73 -8.43
N LYS A 6 13.85 -44.32 -8.90
CA LYS A 6 13.08 -45.32 -8.12
C LYS A 6 13.82 -46.62 -7.86
N ARG A 7 14.63 -47.07 -8.84
CA ARG A 7 15.43 -48.30 -8.71
C ARG A 7 16.61 -48.17 -7.73
N MET A 8 17.16 -46.96 -7.57
CA MET A 8 18.33 -46.72 -6.72
C MET A 8 17.98 -46.40 -5.25
N GLN A 9 16.71 -46.43 -4.88
CA GLN A 9 16.20 -46.03 -3.54
C GLN A 9 16.69 -44.66 -3.06
N LEU A 10 17.17 -43.81 -3.97
CA LEU A 10 17.56 -42.41 -3.74
C LEU A 10 16.36 -41.49 -3.67
N LYS A 11 15.31 -41.88 -2.98
CA LYS A 11 14.35 -40.90 -2.49
C LYS A 11 15.03 -40.15 -1.37
N SER A 12 15.38 -38.88 -1.62
CA SER A 12 15.60 -37.96 -0.50
C SER A 12 14.37 -38.09 0.39
N GLU A 13 14.55 -38.35 1.67
CA GLU A 13 13.47 -38.25 2.66
C GLU A 13 12.84 -36.88 2.45
N GLU A 14 11.60 -36.86 1.95
CA GLU A 14 10.84 -35.60 1.87
C GLU A 14 10.69 -35.15 3.32
N LYS A 15 11.54 -34.20 3.73
CA LYS A 15 11.38 -33.53 5.01
C LYS A 15 9.91 -33.06 5.06
N ALA A 16 9.15 -33.64 5.98
CA ALA A 16 7.76 -33.29 6.17
C ALA A 16 7.68 -31.78 6.23
N ARG A 17 7.06 -31.18 5.20
CA ARG A 17 6.86 -29.72 5.18
C ARG A 17 5.97 -29.42 6.35
N HIS A 18 6.53 -28.86 7.41
CA HIS A 18 5.71 -28.37 8.51
C HIS A 18 4.61 -27.49 7.92
N ALA A 19 3.38 -27.92 8.12
CA ALA A 19 2.23 -27.17 7.64
C ALA A 19 2.33 -25.73 8.18
N TYR A 20 2.47 -24.77 7.29
CA TYR A 20 2.56 -23.36 7.67
C TYR A 20 1.26 -23.00 8.41
N LYS A 21 1.35 -22.77 9.71
CA LYS A 21 0.26 -22.20 10.49
C LYS A 21 0.36 -20.67 10.38
N PRO A 22 -0.54 -20.03 9.61
CA PRO A 22 -0.51 -18.57 9.51
C PRO A 22 -0.76 -17.97 10.89
N LYS A 23 0.12 -17.06 11.32
CA LYS A 23 -0.17 -16.27 12.52
C LYS A 23 -1.42 -15.43 12.27
N PRO A 24 -2.32 -15.30 13.26
CA PRO A 24 -3.49 -14.44 13.14
C PRO A 24 -3.07 -13.04 12.71
N TYR A 25 -3.71 -12.51 11.70
CA TYR A 25 -3.46 -11.14 11.26
C TYR A 25 -4.19 -10.18 12.19
N ALA A 26 -3.44 -9.36 12.94
CA ALA A 26 -4.03 -8.30 13.74
C ALA A 26 -4.60 -7.22 12.82
N LYS A 27 -5.93 -7.04 12.83
CA LYS A 27 -6.61 -5.97 12.10
C LYS A 27 -6.37 -4.65 12.82
N ALA A 28 -6.29 -3.55 12.05
CA ALA A 28 -6.29 -2.23 12.65
C ALA A 28 -7.63 -1.94 13.34
N GLU A 29 -7.58 -1.36 14.53
CA GLU A 29 -8.73 -1.11 15.41
C GLU A 29 -9.25 0.33 15.29
N TYR A 30 -8.42 1.24 14.78
CA TYR A 30 -8.74 2.65 14.57
C TYR A 30 -8.00 3.25 13.37
N PRO A 31 -8.48 4.39 12.84
CA PRO A 31 -7.83 5.08 11.72
C PRO A 31 -6.42 5.53 12.09
N GLY A 32 -5.47 5.32 11.17
CA GLY A 32 -4.08 5.73 11.34
C GLY A 32 -3.20 4.74 12.09
N GLN A 33 -3.76 3.74 12.75
CA GLN A 33 -2.95 2.71 13.43
C GLN A 33 -1.99 2.02 12.47
N LYS A 34 -2.44 1.77 11.23
CA LYS A 34 -1.60 1.16 10.19
C LYS A 34 -2.01 1.57 8.79
N VAL A 35 -1.05 2.12 8.05
CA VAL A 35 -1.21 2.52 6.64
C VAL A 35 -0.32 1.64 5.78
N GLN A 36 -0.89 0.98 4.78
CA GLN A 36 -0.14 0.25 3.76
C GLN A 36 0.20 1.18 2.60
N ILE A 37 1.46 1.12 2.14
CA ILE A 37 1.94 1.91 1.01
C ILE A 37 2.52 0.96 -0.04
N ASP A 38 2.29 1.29 -1.31
CA ASP A 38 2.80 0.54 -2.44
C ASP A 38 2.87 1.41 -3.70
N VAL A 39 3.69 1.01 -4.67
CA VAL A 39 3.83 1.67 -5.96
C VAL A 39 3.39 0.73 -7.07
N LYS A 40 2.70 1.27 -8.05
CA LYS A 40 2.40 0.56 -9.30
C LYS A 40 2.81 1.40 -10.51
N PHE A 41 3.13 0.72 -11.60
CA PHE A 41 3.25 1.37 -12.90
C PHE A 41 1.88 1.89 -13.37
N VAL A 42 1.86 3.10 -13.90
CA VAL A 42 0.71 3.60 -14.65
C VAL A 42 0.65 2.85 -15.98
N PRO A 43 -0.50 2.29 -16.37
CA PRO A 43 -0.60 1.53 -17.60
C PRO A 43 -0.28 2.37 -18.84
N ASN A 44 0.57 1.87 -19.72
CA ASN A 44 1.01 2.60 -20.92
C ASN A 44 -0.15 2.97 -21.86
N TYR A 45 -1.20 2.16 -21.91
CA TYR A 45 -2.34 2.41 -22.79
C TYR A 45 -3.13 3.68 -22.47
N CYS A 46 -2.97 4.26 -21.26
CA CYS A 46 -3.63 5.50 -20.88
C CYS A 46 -2.72 6.73 -21.00
N VAL A 47 -1.44 6.57 -21.35
CA VAL A 47 -0.44 7.63 -21.48
C VAL A 47 -0.21 7.97 -22.93
N ALA A 48 -0.20 9.25 -23.27
CA ALA A 48 0.22 9.69 -24.59
C ALA A 48 1.75 9.67 -24.70
N GLY A 49 2.30 8.93 -25.68
CA GLY A 49 3.74 8.74 -25.89
C GLY A 49 4.35 7.66 -25.00
N ASP A 50 5.70 7.62 -24.94
CA ASP A 50 6.48 6.51 -24.36
C ASP A 50 6.92 6.75 -22.90
N LYS A 51 6.44 7.80 -22.26
CA LYS A 51 6.82 8.12 -20.88
C LYS A 51 6.21 7.12 -19.90
N LYS A 52 7.02 6.70 -18.93
CA LYS A 52 6.59 5.85 -17.81
C LYS A 52 6.25 6.72 -16.61
N TYR A 53 5.14 6.41 -15.96
CA TYR A 53 4.73 7.05 -14.72
C TYR A 53 4.43 6.00 -13.66
N TYR A 54 4.46 6.44 -12.41
CA TYR A 54 4.31 5.60 -11.22
C TYR A 54 3.21 6.18 -10.34
N GLN A 55 2.27 5.33 -9.91
CA GLN A 55 1.30 5.69 -8.90
C GLN A 55 1.75 5.17 -7.55
N TYR A 56 1.99 6.07 -6.63
CA TYR A 56 2.17 5.79 -5.22
C TYR A 56 0.80 5.79 -4.54
N THR A 57 0.56 4.84 -3.67
CA THR A 57 -0.75 4.63 -3.01
C THR A 57 -0.55 4.37 -1.53
N ALA A 58 -1.24 5.12 -0.68
CA ALA A 58 -1.36 4.87 0.74
C ALA A 58 -2.82 4.53 1.06
N ILE A 59 -3.05 3.45 1.80
CA ILE A 59 -4.37 3.03 2.26
C ILE A 59 -4.37 2.78 3.77
N ASP A 60 -5.26 3.46 4.48
CA ASP A 60 -5.52 3.15 5.88
C ASP A 60 -6.18 1.78 6.05
N GLU A 61 -5.66 0.96 6.94
CA GLU A 61 -6.17 -0.39 7.12
C GLU A 61 -7.54 -0.46 7.79
N TYR A 62 -7.89 0.50 8.61
CA TYR A 62 -9.18 0.57 9.28
C TYR A 62 -10.26 1.10 8.37
N SER A 63 -10.17 2.37 8.01
CA SER A 63 -11.22 3.08 7.26
C SER A 63 -11.21 2.79 5.76
N ARG A 64 -10.14 2.21 5.23
CA ARG A 64 -9.90 2.08 3.76
C ARG A 64 -9.82 3.41 3.05
N LEU A 65 -9.58 4.52 3.76
CA LEU A 65 -9.28 5.80 3.14
C LEU A 65 -8.02 5.69 2.33
N VAL A 66 -8.02 6.22 1.10
CA VAL A 66 -6.93 6.06 0.15
C VAL A 66 -6.44 7.42 -0.32
N TYR A 67 -5.13 7.60 -0.30
CA TYR A 67 -4.42 8.68 -0.96
C TYR A 67 -3.55 8.13 -2.08
N ARG A 68 -3.51 8.81 -3.22
CA ARG A 68 -2.67 8.46 -4.37
C ARG A 68 -2.01 9.72 -4.93
N GLU A 69 -0.79 9.54 -5.40
CA GLU A 69 -0.04 10.57 -6.13
C GLU A 69 0.68 9.93 -7.30
N MET A 70 0.98 10.71 -8.33
CA MET A 70 1.64 10.24 -9.55
C MET A 70 2.99 10.93 -9.72
N TYR A 71 4.01 10.13 -10.12
CA TYR A 71 5.38 10.58 -10.33
C TYR A 71 5.92 10.05 -11.65
N ASP A 72 6.92 10.71 -12.19
CA ASP A 72 7.66 10.32 -13.38
C ASP A 72 8.92 9.50 -13.05
N GLU A 73 9.24 9.36 -11.78
CA GLU A 73 10.34 8.52 -11.32
C GLU A 73 9.94 7.62 -10.13
N HIS A 74 10.65 6.50 -10.05
CA HIS A 74 10.52 5.51 -8.98
C HIS A 74 11.76 5.60 -8.09
N SER A 75 11.75 6.55 -7.17
CA SER A 75 12.90 6.91 -6.36
C SER A 75 12.57 7.18 -4.90
N THR A 76 13.59 7.20 -4.05
CA THR A 76 13.43 7.58 -2.64
C THR A 76 13.07 9.08 -2.48
N TYR A 77 13.36 9.93 -3.47
CA TYR A 77 12.91 11.33 -3.49
C TYR A 77 11.39 11.42 -3.67
N SER A 78 10.85 10.70 -4.65
CA SER A 78 9.40 10.58 -4.85
C SER A 78 8.70 9.97 -3.65
N SER A 79 9.31 8.96 -3.03
CA SER A 79 8.79 8.32 -1.81
C SER A 79 8.71 9.28 -0.63
N ARG A 80 9.74 10.13 -0.43
CA ARG A 80 9.75 11.17 0.59
C ARG A 80 8.66 12.22 0.35
N ASP A 81 8.55 12.73 -0.86
CA ASP A 81 7.52 13.70 -1.21
C ASP A 81 6.12 13.11 -1.03
N PHE A 82 5.95 11.85 -1.46
CA PHE A 82 4.70 11.13 -1.30
C PHE A 82 4.26 10.99 0.16
N ILE A 83 5.16 10.57 1.06
CA ILE A 83 4.80 10.37 2.47
C ILE A 83 4.47 11.71 3.16
N ARG A 84 5.15 12.81 2.84
CA ARG A 84 4.80 14.15 3.32
C ARG A 84 3.38 14.54 2.91
N LYS A 85 3.03 14.34 1.66
CA LYS A 85 1.69 14.62 1.13
C LYS A 85 0.65 13.70 1.76
N ALA A 86 0.97 12.42 1.96
CA ALA A 86 0.08 11.47 2.61
C ALA A 86 -0.20 11.86 4.07
N ILE A 87 0.82 12.24 4.84
CA ILE A 87 0.67 12.75 6.22
C ILE A 87 -0.26 13.97 6.26
N SER A 88 -0.11 14.88 5.30
CA SER A 88 -0.97 16.08 5.20
C SER A 88 -2.40 15.77 4.72
N PHE A 89 -2.59 14.68 3.98
CA PHE A 89 -3.89 14.28 3.45
C PHE A 89 -4.77 13.58 4.48
N PHE A 90 -4.19 12.67 5.28
CA PHE A 90 -4.95 11.90 6.26
C PHE A 90 -5.40 12.81 7.41
N PRO A 91 -6.70 12.79 7.80
CA PRO A 91 -7.23 13.64 8.88
C PRO A 91 -6.92 13.08 10.28
N PHE A 92 -6.02 12.11 10.38
CA PHE A 92 -5.58 11.46 11.60
C PHE A 92 -4.06 11.26 11.59
N ARG A 93 -3.50 11.08 12.77
CA ARG A 93 -2.08 10.74 12.89
C ARG A 93 -1.83 9.31 12.39
N ILE A 94 -0.81 9.15 11.54
CA ILE A 94 -0.32 7.83 11.14
C ILE A 94 0.66 7.35 12.21
N GLU A 95 0.39 6.17 12.79
CA GLU A 95 1.26 5.56 13.78
C GLU A 95 2.26 4.60 13.16
N MET A 96 1.82 3.82 12.16
CA MET A 96 2.66 2.83 11.49
C MET A 96 2.44 2.86 9.99
N VAL A 97 3.55 2.79 9.25
CA VAL A 97 3.57 2.58 7.81
C VAL A 97 4.12 1.20 7.50
N GLN A 98 3.48 0.49 6.58
CA GLN A 98 3.93 -0.78 6.05
C GLN A 98 4.13 -0.70 4.54
N THR A 99 5.31 -1.14 4.06
CA THR A 99 5.61 -1.28 2.61
C THR A 99 6.08 -2.70 2.30
N ASP A 100 6.28 -2.98 1.04
CA ASP A 100 7.13 -4.08 0.61
C ASP A 100 8.63 -3.75 0.82
N ASN A 101 9.52 -4.52 0.19
CA ASN A 101 10.97 -4.33 0.28
C ASN A 101 11.53 -3.60 -0.96
N GLY A 102 10.76 -2.79 -1.63
CA GLY A 102 11.20 -2.01 -2.79
C GLY A 102 12.34 -1.05 -2.44
N THR A 103 13.23 -0.81 -3.40
CA THR A 103 14.42 0.03 -3.22
C THR A 103 14.11 1.51 -3.04
N GLU A 104 12.94 1.94 -3.45
CA GLU A 104 12.38 3.26 -3.22
C GLU A 104 12.06 3.53 -1.74
N TRP A 105 11.81 2.47 -0.97
CA TRP A 105 11.51 2.54 0.45
C TRP A 105 12.73 2.29 1.32
N THR A 106 13.52 1.25 0.99
CA THR A 106 14.57 0.75 1.87
C THR A 106 15.73 0.15 1.08
N LYS A 107 16.94 0.20 1.65
CA LYS A 107 18.13 -0.47 1.09
C LYS A 107 18.40 -1.84 1.71
N ALA A 108 17.61 -2.27 2.67
CA ALA A 108 17.94 -3.40 3.55
C ALA A 108 18.14 -4.77 2.88
N LEU A 109 17.72 -4.95 1.61
CA LEU A 109 17.97 -6.19 0.87
C LEU A 109 19.11 -6.07 -0.17
N ILE A 110 19.62 -4.86 -0.41
CA ILE A 110 20.59 -4.61 -1.50
C ILE A 110 21.91 -4.02 -1.02
N SER A 111 21.99 -3.58 0.24
CA SER A 111 23.19 -2.94 0.77
C SER A 111 23.29 -3.16 2.27
N ASP A 112 24.51 -3.40 2.75
CA ASP A 112 24.85 -3.42 4.17
C ASP A 112 25.04 -1.99 4.75
N ASP A 113 24.85 -0.94 3.92
CA ASP A 113 24.89 0.46 4.35
C ASP A 113 23.72 0.76 5.31
N PRO A 114 24.01 1.08 6.59
CA PRO A 114 22.99 1.36 7.59
C PRO A 114 22.30 2.73 7.40
N THR A 115 22.76 3.53 6.44
CA THR A 115 22.22 4.87 6.20
C THR A 115 20.76 4.77 5.75
N PRO A 116 19.82 5.39 6.48
CA PRO A 116 18.42 5.34 6.13
C PRO A 116 18.14 6.06 4.81
N THR A 117 17.20 5.55 4.03
CA THR A 117 16.69 6.24 2.84
C THR A 117 16.01 7.55 3.21
N LEU A 118 15.78 8.44 2.23
CA LEU A 118 15.05 9.69 2.47
C LEU A 118 13.62 9.43 2.97
N PHE A 119 13.01 8.35 2.52
CA PHE A 119 11.71 7.90 3.01
C PHE A 119 11.76 7.50 4.49
N GLU A 120 12.73 6.68 4.88
CA GLU A 120 12.92 6.26 6.28
C GLU A 120 13.27 7.43 7.20
N GLN A 121 14.08 8.40 6.71
CA GLN A 121 14.38 9.63 7.44
C GLN A 121 13.11 10.45 7.71
N GLU A 122 12.23 10.58 6.72
CA GLU A 122 10.98 11.30 6.85
C GLU A 122 10.04 10.65 7.88
N LEU A 123 9.92 9.32 7.85
CA LEU A 123 9.12 8.57 8.82
C LEU A 123 9.66 8.75 10.26
N ARG A 124 10.98 8.71 10.44
CA ARG A 124 11.62 8.97 11.75
C ARG A 124 11.34 10.38 12.25
N SER A 125 11.46 11.39 11.38
CA SER A 125 11.17 12.80 11.72
C SER A 125 9.71 13.00 12.11
N ALA A 126 8.78 12.30 11.44
CA ALA A 126 7.35 12.32 11.75
C ALA A 126 6.96 11.43 12.96
N LYS A 127 7.92 10.70 13.54
CA LYS A 127 7.71 9.71 14.62
C LYS A 127 6.67 8.64 14.22
N ILE A 128 6.76 8.14 13.00
CA ILE A 128 5.94 7.08 12.44
C ILE A 128 6.74 5.78 12.48
N ALA A 129 6.17 4.74 13.07
CA ALA A 129 6.77 3.41 13.06
C ALA A 129 6.80 2.84 11.63
N TYR A 130 7.88 2.15 11.27
CA TYR A 130 8.04 1.57 9.94
C TYR A 130 8.18 0.06 10.02
N THR A 131 7.42 -0.65 9.20
CA THR A 131 7.52 -2.10 9.05
C THR A 131 7.53 -2.49 7.58
N ARG A 132 8.20 -3.58 7.28
CA ARG A 132 8.25 -4.17 5.94
C ARG A 132 7.58 -5.53 5.97
N ILE A 133 6.93 -5.90 4.87
CA ILE A 133 6.43 -7.26 4.73
C ILE A 133 7.62 -8.24 4.68
N ARG A 134 7.41 -9.44 5.18
CA ARG A 134 8.41 -10.51 5.05
C ARG A 134 8.58 -10.86 3.58
N VAL A 135 9.81 -11.14 3.17
CA VAL A 135 10.12 -11.64 1.83
C VAL A 135 9.23 -12.85 1.51
N ALA A 136 8.72 -12.93 0.30
CA ALA A 136 7.80 -13.97 -0.18
C ALA A 136 6.46 -14.09 0.58
N THR A 137 5.98 -13.01 1.23
CA THR A 137 4.68 -12.99 1.92
C THR A 137 3.76 -11.88 1.37
N PRO A 138 3.34 -11.92 0.10
CA PRO A 138 2.58 -10.82 -0.53
C PRO A 138 1.21 -10.57 0.14
N ARG A 139 0.67 -11.55 0.85
CA ARG A 139 -0.62 -11.41 1.58
C ARG A 139 -0.65 -10.24 2.58
N HIS A 140 0.51 -9.81 3.07
CA HIS A 140 0.58 -8.74 4.06
C HIS A 140 0.29 -7.34 3.45
N ASN A 141 0.53 -7.13 2.16
CA ASN A 141 0.21 -5.88 1.45
C ASN A 141 -1.10 -5.95 0.62
N GLY A 142 -1.91 -6.97 0.90
CA GLY A 142 -3.10 -7.32 0.10
C GLY A 142 -4.19 -6.24 0.02
N LYS A 143 -4.21 -5.25 0.94
CA LYS A 143 -5.21 -4.17 0.90
C LYS A 143 -4.87 -3.16 -0.18
N VAL A 144 -3.60 -2.73 -0.24
CA VAL A 144 -3.15 -1.80 -1.27
C VAL A 144 -3.13 -2.46 -2.66
N GLU A 145 -2.71 -3.74 -2.74
CA GLU A 145 -2.76 -4.50 -4.01
C GLU A 145 -4.20 -4.64 -4.54
N ARG A 146 -5.16 -4.93 -3.65
CA ARG A 146 -6.59 -4.96 -4.02
C ARG A 146 -7.08 -3.59 -4.48
N GLN A 147 -6.59 -2.52 -3.85
CA GLN A 147 -6.90 -1.16 -4.26
C GLN A 147 -6.34 -0.87 -5.66
N HIS A 148 -5.11 -1.30 -5.97
CA HIS A 148 -4.52 -1.17 -7.31
C HIS A 148 -5.36 -1.87 -8.38
N ARG A 149 -5.91 -3.05 -8.11
CA ARG A 149 -6.84 -3.75 -9.02
C ARG A 149 -8.15 -2.99 -9.21
N THR A 150 -8.63 -2.33 -8.17
CA THR A 150 -9.83 -1.47 -8.27
C THR A 150 -9.53 -0.22 -9.10
N ASP A 151 -8.39 0.40 -8.91
CA ASP A 151 -7.95 1.58 -9.66
C ASP A 151 -7.77 1.25 -11.14
N GLU A 152 -7.24 0.07 -11.47
CA GLU A 152 -7.12 -0.41 -12.84
C GLU A 152 -8.49 -0.41 -13.54
N LYS A 153 -9.51 -0.98 -12.88
CA LYS A 153 -10.85 -1.13 -13.45
C LYS A 153 -11.62 0.17 -13.52
N ARG A 154 -11.54 1.01 -12.47
CA ARG A 154 -12.42 2.17 -12.30
C ARG A 154 -11.82 3.48 -12.79
N PHE A 155 -10.51 3.57 -12.83
CA PHE A 155 -9.79 4.79 -13.20
C PHE A 155 -8.99 4.60 -14.48
N TYR A 156 -7.98 3.71 -14.49
CA TYR A 156 -7.05 3.61 -15.60
C TYR A 156 -7.69 3.16 -16.91
N LYS A 157 -8.65 2.23 -16.90
CA LYS A 157 -9.38 1.84 -18.13
C LYS A 157 -10.09 2.98 -18.84
N LYS A 158 -10.39 4.06 -18.11
CA LYS A 158 -11.09 5.24 -18.64
C LYS A 158 -10.16 6.45 -18.78
N LEU A 159 -8.96 6.38 -18.20
CA LEU A 159 -8.00 7.48 -18.21
C LEU A 159 -7.42 7.65 -19.61
N ARG A 160 -7.27 8.93 -20.00
CA ARG A 160 -6.37 9.37 -21.07
C ARG A 160 -5.64 10.58 -20.53
N MET A 161 -4.31 10.53 -20.52
CA MET A 161 -3.48 11.60 -20.02
C MET A 161 -2.38 11.97 -21.01
N TYR A 162 -2.12 13.26 -21.14
CA TYR A 162 -1.13 13.80 -22.06
C TYR A 162 0.25 13.97 -21.39
N ASN A 163 0.25 14.26 -20.11
CA ASN A 163 1.46 14.48 -19.30
C ASN A 163 1.20 14.20 -17.82
N LEU A 164 2.24 14.31 -17.00
CA LEU A 164 2.17 14.05 -15.56
C LEU A 164 1.17 14.97 -14.85
N GLU A 165 1.16 16.25 -15.21
CA GLU A 165 0.28 17.24 -14.55
C GLU A 165 -1.21 16.95 -14.82
N ASP A 166 -1.55 16.61 -16.05
CA ASP A 166 -2.89 16.16 -16.41
C ASP A 166 -3.29 14.89 -15.65
N GLY A 167 -2.38 13.91 -15.58
CA GLY A 167 -2.57 12.70 -14.80
C GLY A 167 -2.82 12.99 -13.32
N ARG A 168 -2.01 13.86 -12.71
CA ARG A 168 -2.17 14.32 -11.31
C ARG A 168 -3.52 15.00 -11.08
N LYS A 169 -3.93 15.87 -11.99
CA LYS A 169 -5.23 16.58 -11.92
C LYS A 169 -6.40 15.59 -11.93
N GLN A 170 -6.36 14.60 -12.83
CA GLN A 170 -7.40 13.58 -12.91
C GLN A 170 -7.37 12.65 -11.68
N LEU A 171 -6.18 12.26 -11.21
CA LEU A 171 -6.01 11.43 -10.02
C LEU A 171 -6.50 12.12 -8.74
N LYS A 172 -6.30 13.43 -8.62
CA LYS A 172 -6.82 14.24 -7.50
C LYS A 172 -8.35 14.20 -7.43
N LYS A 173 -9.03 14.28 -8.57
CA LYS A 173 -10.50 14.13 -8.65
C LYS A 173 -10.91 12.71 -8.26
N TYR A 174 -10.19 11.71 -8.76
CA TYR A 174 -10.44 10.31 -8.44
C TYR A 174 -10.21 9.99 -6.95
N ASN A 175 -9.20 10.56 -6.30
CA ASN A 175 -8.97 10.40 -4.86
C ASN A 175 -10.21 10.82 -4.05
N ARG A 176 -10.78 11.97 -4.35
CA ARG A 176 -12.01 12.45 -3.68
C ARG A 176 -13.18 11.50 -3.92
N PHE A 177 -13.45 11.18 -5.19
CA PHE A 177 -14.55 10.31 -5.58
C PHE A 177 -14.41 8.89 -5.00
N SER A 178 -13.23 8.27 -5.08
CA SER A 178 -13.03 6.89 -4.63
C SER A 178 -13.26 6.67 -3.13
N ASN A 179 -13.11 7.73 -2.33
CA ASN A 179 -13.30 7.69 -0.89
C ASN A 179 -14.77 7.92 -0.47
N THR A 180 -15.66 8.28 -1.41
CA THR A 180 -17.11 8.33 -1.20
C THR A 180 -17.84 7.06 -1.65
N ILE A 181 -17.12 6.10 -2.27
CA ILE A 181 -17.73 4.88 -2.78
C ILE A 181 -17.87 3.85 -1.67
N PRO A 182 -19.09 3.30 -1.42
CA PRO A 182 -19.31 2.21 -0.49
C PRO A 182 -18.47 0.98 -0.82
N LYS A 183 -17.96 0.32 0.21
CA LYS A 183 -17.14 -0.90 0.09
C LYS A 183 -17.77 -2.05 0.88
N VAL A 184 -17.87 -3.21 0.26
CA VAL A 184 -18.40 -4.42 0.92
C VAL A 184 -17.65 -4.75 2.22
N CYS A 185 -16.31 -4.56 2.24
CA CYS A 185 -15.51 -4.81 3.43
C CYS A 185 -15.67 -3.79 4.57
N LEU A 186 -16.50 -2.79 4.37
CA LEU A 186 -16.91 -1.76 5.34
C LEU A 186 -18.45 -1.80 5.57
N ASP A 187 -19.06 -2.94 5.37
CA ASP A 187 -20.52 -3.13 5.49
C ASP A 187 -21.30 -2.11 4.67
N TYR A 188 -20.87 -1.93 3.42
CA TYR A 188 -21.41 -0.97 2.45
C TYR A 188 -21.29 0.52 2.85
N LYS A 189 -20.47 0.84 3.82
CA LYS A 189 -20.07 2.23 4.10
C LYS A 189 -18.90 2.66 3.20
N SER A 190 -18.83 3.93 2.90
CA SER A 190 -17.67 4.54 2.27
C SER A 190 -16.56 4.79 3.29
N PRO A 191 -15.28 4.94 2.86
CA PRO A 191 -14.19 5.36 3.74
C PRO A 191 -14.48 6.62 4.54
N ASN A 192 -15.12 7.62 3.91
CA ASN A 192 -15.47 8.88 4.56
C ASN A 192 -16.54 8.68 5.66
N GLU A 193 -17.56 7.85 5.43
CA GLU A 193 -18.58 7.55 6.43
C GLU A 193 -18.01 6.79 7.63
N VAL A 194 -17.06 5.87 7.39
CA VAL A 194 -16.38 5.15 8.48
C VAL A 194 -15.57 6.12 9.35
N LEU A 195 -14.89 7.09 8.73
CA LEU A 195 -14.15 8.11 9.46
C LEU A 195 -15.07 9.02 10.25
N ALA A 196 -16.16 9.50 9.66
CA ALA A 196 -17.13 10.36 10.33
C ALA A 196 -17.70 9.65 11.57
N ALA A 197 -18.15 8.41 11.42
CA ALA A 197 -18.67 7.61 12.53
C ALA A 197 -17.63 7.38 13.65
N PHE A 198 -16.35 7.20 13.30
CA PHE A 198 -15.29 7.05 14.29
C PHE A 198 -15.06 8.34 15.08
N THR A 199 -15.07 9.50 14.40
CA THR A 199 -14.88 10.81 15.03
C THR A 199 -16.06 11.17 15.94
N GLU A 200 -17.28 10.92 15.50
CA GLU A 200 -18.52 11.13 16.28
C GLU A 200 -18.53 10.24 17.54
N GLY A 201 -18.17 8.97 17.43
CA GLY A 201 -18.08 8.05 18.56
C GLY A 201 -17.00 8.40 19.60
N GLN A 202 -16.00 9.23 19.22
CA GLN A 202 -15.00 9.77 20.17
C GLN A 202 -15.48 11.04 20.86
N THR A 203 -16.41 11.77 20.27
CA THR A 203 -16.97 13.01 20.85
C THR A 203 -18.12 12.77 21.82
N GLU A 204 -18.74 11.57 21.82
CA GLU A 204 -19.70 11.22 22.87
C GLU A 204 -18.96 10.92 24.18
N PRO A 205 -19.29 11.61 25.30
CA PRO A 205 -18.77 11.26 26.61
C PRO A 205 -19.22 9.83 26.94
N ARG A 206 -18.26 8.94 27.26
CA ARG A 206 -18.59 7.60 27.77
C ARG A 206 -19.57 7.76 28.91
N ARG A 207 -20.83 7.44 28.67
CA ARG A 207 -21.81 7.31 29.77
C ARG A 207 -21.31 6.18 30.65
N ILE A 208 -20.89 6.59 31.86
CA ILE A 208 -20.51 5.69 32.96
C ILE A 208 -21.77 4.96 33.45
#